data_559e8023c0a1f95b9e021fbf4668dc99
#
_entry.id   559e8023c0a1f95b9e021fbf4668dc99
#
_cell.length_a   1.000
_cell.length_b   1.000
_cell.length_c   1.000
_cell.angle_alpha   90.00
_cell.angle_beta   90.00
_cell.angle_gamma   90.00
#
_symmetry.space_group_name_H-M   'P 1'
#
loop_
_entity.id
_entity.type
_entity.pdbx_description
1 polymer ?
#
loop_
_entity_poly.entity_id
_entity_poly.type
_entity_poly.pdbx_seq_one_letter_code
_entity_poly.pdbx_strand_id
1 'polypeptide(L)'
;GDRVSYGIDIPSGMEDGAIGFRYKVEKGKTATLRLKGLTDEVVKFTGTGDFTILPISYYGRKSGEYILELISEGTAEICLDGFFIGTAEDMGKLKFTPTAIPFTPIIEVGNEKQDFILKYEDCENFYGVAWNYKESFIREVLNSELESFFRKKTHDHLARKLIGDKQWHYTNAFLRPVVLAPHSEQTLYMLVCTGSREKVRQDLELFHSTPEKFVSLAQSQQPVKPEEALLPGGKKYSFGHQLLQAALLSNVVYPVYTQKEYIRHFTPGKNWNSLYTWDLGFIALGMIDVDITKAFECIRAYTTPVGSESAFIHHGTPLPIQMYAYYDLWNNSQSREVLKFLYPRLKQYFDFMLGNNPNSTTRMKGSGLLRTWDYFYNSGGWDDYPPQQALRSDKSQYPFVTPVVTSAYYLRAAKILRLAAKEMGLKEDIKSYDRIIKNLSKVLQTYAWDEESGYFGYVTHDASGDAKAIFRYKDQSNFNKGLDGVTPLAAGICTPEQVDRLVGHLFSPKELWTSSGLSTVDQSAPYYQADGYWNGAVWFPHQWVIWKALLDIGKGEQAYQIAQTALDKWEQECQES
;
A
#
# COMPACT_ATOMS: atom_id res chain seq x y z
N GLY A 1 21.89 -30.59 14.85
CA GLY A 1 21.51 -29.42 15.64
C GLY A 1 20.67 -28.49 14.80
N ASP A 2 19.89 -27.66 15.45
CA ASP A 2 19.07 -26.67 14.77
C ASP A 2 19.96 -25.66 14.04
N ARG A 3 19.49 -25.20 12.90
CA ARG A 3 20.25 -24.31 12.04
C ARG A 3 19.35 -23.15 11.59
N VAL A 4 19.89 -21.93 11.66
CA VAL A 4 19.23 -20.73 11.16
C VAL A 4 20.22 -19.85 10.42
N SER A 5 19.77 -19.19 9.35
CA SER A 5 20.60 -18.30 8.54
C SER A 5 19.95 -16.91 8.46
N TYR A 6 20.78 -15.89 8.56
CA TYR A 6 20.38 -14.48 8.47
C TYR A 6 21.21 -13.76 7.40
N GLY A 7 20.57 -12.97 6.58
CA GLY A 7 21.26 -11.95 5.78
C GLY A 7 21.65 -10.79 6.69
N ILE A 8 22.92 -10.42 6.68
CA ILE A 8 23.45 -9.26 7.40
C ILE A 8 24.25 -8.40 6.44
N ASP A 9 24.24 -7.09 6.66
CA ASP A 9 25.02 -6.15 5.86
C ASP A 9 26.10 -5.50 6.72
N ILE A 10 27.35 -5.53 6.22
CA ILE A 10 28.47 -4.83 6.83
C ILE A 10 28.55 -3.43 6.20
N PRO A 11 28.29 -2.37 7.00
CA PRO A 11 28.40 -1.01 6.50
C PRO A 11 29.83 -0.66 6.07
N SER A 12 29.95 0.27 5.13
CA SER A 12 31.24 0.84 4.76
C SER A 12 31.92 1.50 5.98
N GLY A 13 33.18 1.23 6.18
CA GLY A 13 33.95 1.68 7.34
C GLY A 13 33.87 0.75 8.56
N MET A 14 33.22 -0.41 8.43
CA MET A 14 33.13 -1.46 9.46
C MET A 14 33.76 -2.77 9.00
N GLU A 15 34.81 -2.68 8.19
CA GLU A 15 35.56 -3.86 7.68
C GLU A 15 36.24 -4.65 8.81
N ASP A 16 36.60 -3.96 9.88
CA ASP A 16 37.04 -4.51 11.17
C ASP A 16 36.04 -4.05 12.23
N GLY A 17 35.36 -4.99 12.87
CA GLY A 17 34.30 -4.65 13.78
C GLY A 17 33.90 -5.79 14.70
N ALA A 18 32.72 -5.67 15.28
CA ALA A 18 32.11 -6.71 16.09
C ALA A 18 30.63 -6.89 15.71
N ILE A 19 30.16 -8.12 15.74
CA ILE A 19 28.75 -8.44 15.79
C ILE A 19 28.35 -8.71 17.23
N GLY A 20 27.41 -7.93 17.76
CA GLY A 20 26.85 -8.12 19.09
C GLY A 20 25.58 -8.97 19.03
N PHE A 21 25.56 -10.06 19.73
CA PHE A 21 24.38 -10.93 19.88
C PHE A 21 23.64 -10.55 21.16
N ARG A 22 22.43 -10.05 21.06
CA ARG A 22 21.56 -9.93 22.22
C ARG A 22 20.81 -11.25 22.42
N TYR A 23 21.09 -11.93 23.54
CA TYR A 23 20.61 -13.26 23.80
C TYR A 23 20.18 -13.47 25.25
N LYS A 24 19.38 -14.51 25.46
CA LYS A 24 19.01 -15.01 26.78
C LYS A 24 19.18 -16.53 26.82
N VAL A 25 19.89 -17.00 27.83
CA VAL A 25 20.05 -18.42 28.20
C VAL A 25 19.73 -18.55 29.67
N GLU A 26 19.13 -19.65 30.07
CA GLU A 26 18.78 -19.93 31.46
C GLU A 26 20.02 -19.84 32.38
N LYS A 27 19.85 -19.21 33.52
CA LYS A 27 20.92 -18.97 34.48
C LYS A 27 21.64 -20.26 34.85
N GLY A 28 22.98 -20.27 34.70
CA GLY A 28 23.81 -21.39 34.97
C GLY A 28 23.95 -22.42 33.84
N LYS A 29 23.22 -22.26 32.73
CA LYS A 29 23.40 -23.04 31.51
C LYS A 29 24.29 -22.30 30.51
N THR A 30 24.84 -23.04 29.55
CA THR A 30 25.64 -22.48 28.45
C THR A 30 25.15 -23.09 27.15
N ALA A 31 24.70 -22.25 26.23
CA ALA A 31 24.40 -22.66 24.86
C ALA A 31 25.65 -22.50 23.99
N THR A 32 25.85 -23.41 23.06
CA THR A 32 27.00 -23.42 22.15
C THR A 32 26.49 -23.36 20.72
N LEU A 33 26.90 -22.33 19.98
CA LEU A 33 26.59 -22.17 18.58
C LEU A 33 27.88 -22.12 17.75
N ARG A 34 27.89 -22.82 16.62
CA ARG A 34 28.86 -22.59 15.55
C ARG A 34 28.35 -21.48 14.65
N LEU A 35 29.18 -20.48 14.50
CA LEU A 35 28.94 -19.37 13.55
C LEU A 35 29.66 -19.69 12.25
N LYS A 36 29.04 -19.34 11.11
CA LYS A 36 29.63 -19.41 9.77
C LYS A 36 29.29 -18.19 8.93
N GLY A 37 30.16 -17.90 7.98
CA GLY A 37 29.95 -16.84 7.00
C GLY A 37 30.63 -15.53 7.39
N LEU A 38 30.26 -14.88 8.46
CA LEU A 38 30.96 -13.70 8.96
C LEU A 38 32.20 -14.07 9.76
N THR A 39 32.07 -15.02 10.68
CA THR A 39 33.15 -15.67 11.43
C THR A 39 32.98 -17.18 11.30
N ASP A 40 34.05 -17.95 11.44
CA ASP A 40 34.00 -19.41 11.45
C ASP A 40 34.50 -19.91 12.80
N GLU A 41 33.69 -19.78 13.84
CA GLU A 41 34.06 -20.12 15.20
C GLU A 41 32.91 -20.75 15.99
N VAL A 42 33.26 -21.42 17.07
CA VAL A 42 32.32 -21.97 18.05
C VAL A 42 32.25 -21.04 19.24
N VAL A 43 31.06 -20.50 19.49
CA VAL A 43 30.85 -19.51 20.52
C VAL A 43 29.98 -20.05 21.64
N LYS A 44 30.37 -19.76 22.89
CA LYS A 44 29.64 -20.12 24.09
C LYS A 44 28.86 -18.92 24.63
N PHE A 45 27.57 -19.10 24.78
CA PHE A 45 26.63 -18.14 25.31
C PHE A 45 26.25 -18.50 26.74
N THR A 46 26.87 -17.84 27.71
CA THR A 46 26.67 -18.15 29.14
C THR A 46 25.37 -17.52 29.64
N GLY A 47 24.54 -18.33 30.29
CA GLY A 47 23.25 -17.91 30.80
C GLY A 47 23.30 -17.05 32.06
N THR A 48 22.76 -15.85 32.00
CA THR A 48 22.53 -14.97 33.16
C THR A 48 21.10 -15.04 33.65
N GLY A 49 20.19 -15.62 32.84
CA GLY A 49 18.76 -15.60 33.09
C GLY A 49 18.05 -14.39 32.46
N ASP A 50 18.80 -13.34 32.14
CA ASP A 50 18.32 -12.12 31.51
C ASP A 50 18.96 -11.92 30.13
N PHE A 51 18.38 -11.00 29.33
CA PHE A 51 19.01 -10.63 28.07
C PHE A 51 20.33 -9.91 28.29
N THR A 52 21.37 -10.40 27.63
CA THR A 52 22.70 -9.81 27.64
C THR A 52 23.27 -9.74 26.23
N ILE A 53 24.36 -8.99 26.03
CA ILE A 53 25.01 -8.83 24.73
C ILE A 53 26.37 -9.50 24.79
N LEU A 54 26.65 -10.33 23.79
CA LEU A 54 27.98 -10.90 23.56
C LEU A 54 28.54 -10.35 22.25
N PRO A 55 29.58 -9.51 22.29
CA PRO A 55 30.27 -9.07 21.09
C PRO A 55 31.25 -10.13 20.60
N ILE A 56 31.27 -10.34 19.29
CA ILE A 56 32.20 -11.23 18.60
C ILE A 56 32.88 -10.42 17.52
N SER A 57 34.20 -10.28 17.61
CA SER A 57 34.98 -9.49 16.67
C SER A 57 35.12 -10.19 15.32
N TYR A 58 35.14 -9.45 14.25
CA TYR A 58 35.52 -9.91 12.92
C TYR A 58 36.51 -8.92 12.29
N TYR A 59 37.33 -9.38 11.34
CA TYR A 59 38.38 -8.60 10.73
C TYR A 59 38.45 -8.83 9.22
N GLY A 60 38.84 -7.79 8.48
CA GLY A 60 39.13 -7.87 7.05
C GLY A 60 37.91 -8.22 6.18
N ARG A 61 36.71 -7.92 6.64
CA ARG A 61 35.49 -8.13 5.87
C ARG A 61 35.19 -6.90 5.00
N LYS A 62 34.87 -7.11 3.73
CA LYS A 62 34.44 -6.00 2.85
C LYS A 62 33.05 -5.56 3.26
N SER A 63 32.71 -4.29 3.00
CA SER A 63 31.32 -3.84 3.10
C SER A 63 30.43 -4.61 2.12
N GLY A 64 29.17 -4.92 2.53
CA GLY A 64 28.20 -5.63 1.73
C GLY A 64 27.52 -6.77 2.47
N GLU A 65 26.71 -7.53 1.74
CA GLU A 65 25.90 -8.61 2.30
C GLU A 65 26.69 -9.88 2.60
N TYR A 66 26.40 -10.45 3.76
CA TYR A 66 26.91 -11.75 4.22
C TYR A 66 25.75 -12.61 4.71
N ILE A 67 25.90 -13.92 4.58
CA ILE A 67 25.01 -14.87 5.24
C ILE A 67 25.68 -15.31 6.54
N LEU A 68 25.07 -14.92 7.66
CA LEU A 68 25.43 -15.42 8.97
C LEU A 68 24.62 -16.69 9.25
N GLU A 69 25.29 -17.81 9.41
CA GLU A 69 24.70 -19.09 9.74
C GLU A 69 25.02 -19.47 11.19
N LEU A 70 23.99 -19.81 11.95
CA LEU A 70 24.05 -20.24 13.33
C LEU A 70 23.64 -21.70 13.41
N ILE A 71 24.50 -22.55 13.95
CA ILE A 71 24.27 -24.00 14.09
C ILE A 71 24.41 -24.37 15.57
N SER A 72 23.36 -24.91 16.15
CA SER A 72 23.39 -25.39 17.55
C SER A 72 24.28 -26.64 17.68
N GLU A 73 25.25 -26.58 18.60
CA GLU A 73 26.14 -27.68 18.94
C GLU A 73 25.92 -28.23 20.38
N GLY A 74 24.83 -27.80 21.01
CA GLY A 74 24.50 -28.19 22.38
C GLY A 74 23.02 -28.49 22.56
N THR A 75 22.63 -28.79 23.80
CA THR A 75 21.24 -29.08 24.20
C THR A 75 20.58 -27.94 24.96
N ALA A 76 21.33 -26.89 25.34
CA ALA A 76 20.78 -25.76 26.03
C ALA A 76 20.05 -24.82 25.05
N GLU A 77 18.85 -24.42 25.38
CA GLU A 77 18.06 -23.45 24.63
C GLU A 77 18.68 -22.07 24.71
N ILE A 78 18.67 -21.36 23.60
CA ILE A 78 19.05 -19.95 23.48
C ILE A 78 17.93 -19.17 22.79
N CYS A 79 17.55 -18.07 23.41
CA CYS A 79 16.69 -17.09 22.77
C CYS A 79 17.58 -15.97 22.21
N LEU A 80 17.53 -15.74 20.91
CA LEU A 80 18.21 -14.64 20.24
C LEU A 80 17.18 -13.54 19.97
N ASP A 81 17.47 -12.31 20.40
CA ASP A 81 16.60 -11.15 20.23
C ASP A 81 17.04 -10.29 19.03
N GLY A 82 18.35 -10.16 18.79
CA GLY A 82 18.86 -9.40 17.66
C GLY A 82 20.37 -9.40 17.54
N PHE A 83 20.83 -8.80 16.43
CA PHE A 83 22.24 -8.60 16.13
C PHE A 83 22.53 -7.13 15.92
N PHE A 84 23.74 -6.72 16.26
CA PHE A 84 24.22 -5.34 16.11
C PHE A 84 25.61 -5.37 15.49
N ILE A 85 25.85 -4.55 14.48
CA ILE A 85 27.18 -4.36 13.89
C ILE A 85 27.72 -3.03 14.34
N GLY A 86 28.93 -3.04 14.86
CA GLY A 86 29.60 -1.86 15.37
C GLY A 86 30.99 -2.20 15.90
N THR A 87 31.56 -1.36 16.76
CA THR A 87 32.78 -1.70 17.50
C THR A 87 32.44 -2.43 18.79
N ALA A 88 33.39 -3.19 19.34
CA ALA A 88 33.21 -3.84 20.65
C ALA A 88 32.94 -2.81 21.77
N GLU A 89 33.51 -1.62 21.66
CA GLU A 89 33.28 -0.50 22.59
C GLU A 89 31.83 0.01 22.50
N ASP A 90 31.26 0.12 21.29
CA ASP A 90 29.89 0.56 21.08
C ASP A 90 28.88 -0.42 21.67
N MET A 91 29.17 -1.73 21.63
CA MET A 91 28.30 -2.76 22.22
C MET A 91 28.08 -2.54 23.72
N GLY A 92 29.10 -2.04 24.44
CA GLY A 92 29.00 -1.70 25.86
C GLY A 92 28.16 -0.43 26.15
N LYS A 93 27.93 0.40 25.14
CA LYS A 93 27.14 1.65 25.23
C LYS A 93 25.69 1.49 24.82
N LEU A 94 25.31 0.33 24.25
CA LEU A 94 23.95 0.06 23.80
C LEU A 94 22.97 0.11 24.97
N LYS A 95 21.96 0.95 24.82
CA LYS A 95 20.82 0.99 25.74
C LYS A 95 19.61 0.39 25.03
N PHE A 96 19.01 -0.61 25.66
CA PHE A 96 17.73 -1.17 25.19
C PHE A 96 16.61 -0.48 25.93
N THR A 97 15.83 0.27 25.18
CA THR A 97 14.51 0.66 25.62
C THR A 97 13.55 -0.38 25.04
N PRO A 98 12.75 -1.06 25.86
CA PRO A 98 11.72 -1.95 25.33
C PRO A 98 10.85 -1.13 24.38
N THR A 99 10.83 -1.51 23.10
CA THR A 99 9.88 -0.92 22.14
C THR A 99 8.49 -1.52 22.32
N ALA A 100 8.40 -2.65 23.01
CA ALA A 100 7.17 -3.27 23.43
C ALA A 100 6.80 -2.75 24.82
N ILE A 101 5.86 -1.83 24.89
CA ILE A 101 5.09 -1.56 26.07
C ILE A 101 4.44 -2.90 26.48
N PRO A 102 4.42 -3.29 27.77
CA PRO A 102 3.65 -4.45 28.21
C PRO A 102 2.20 -4.28 27.77
N PHE A 103 1.76 -5.14 26.86
CA PHE A 103 0.49 -4.94 26.17
C PHE A 103 -0.73 -5.47 26.90
N THR A 104 -0.57 -5.98 28.10
CA THR A 104 -1.71 -6.44 28.91
C THR A 104 -2.05 -5.40 29.96
N PRO A 105 -3.06 -4.54 29.71
CA PRO A 105 -3.47 -3.53 30.67
C PRO A 105 -4.28 -4.13 31.80
N ILE A 106 -4.39 -3.40 32.90
CA ILE A 106 -5.47 -3.58 33.87
C ILE A 106 -6.72 -2.99 33.25
N ILE A 107 -7.81 -3.77 33.22
CA ILE A 107 -9.10 -3.34 32.68
C ILE A 107 -10.06 -3.11 33.84
N GLU A 108 -10.58 -1.90 33.95
CA GLU A 108 -11.66 -1.54 34.84
C GLU A 108 -12.95 -1.39 34.01
N VAL A 109 -13.88 -2.31 34.16
CA VAL A 109 -15.17 -2.27 33.45
C VAL A 109 -16.15 -1.47 34.30
N GLY A 110 -16.86 -0.52 33.67
CA GLY A 110 -17.89 0.27 34.36
C GLY A 110 -19.10 -0.55 34.82
N ASN A 111 -19.87 0.00 35.74
CA ASN A 111 -20.99 -0.70 36.41
C ASN A 111 -22.05 -1.18 35.41
N GLU A 112 -22.36 -0.41 34.38
CA GLU A 112 -23.35 -0.76 33.34
C GLU A 112 -22.74 -1.52 32.15
N LYS A 113 -21.44 -1.80 32.19
CA LYS A 113 -20.72 -2.53 31.13
C LYS A 113 -20.77 -1.86 29.74
N GLN A 114 -20.99 -0.55 29.69
CA GLN A 114 -20.97 0.25 28.48
C GLN A 114 -19.73 1.14 28.39
N ASP A 115 -18.78 0.92 29.26
CA ASP A 115 -17.47 1.55 29.26
C ASP A 115 -16.40 0.66 29.89
N PHE A 116 -15.16 1.00 29.65
CA PHE A 116 -14.01 0.46 30.37
C PHE A 116 -12.86 1.47 30.39
N ILE A 117 -11.99 1.32 31.36
CA ILE A 117 -10.75 2.06 31.50
C ILE A 117 -9.58 1.08 31.37
N LEU A 118 -8.58 1.41 30.57
CA LEU A 118 -7.33 0.66 30.43
C LEU A 118 -6.20 1.40 31.11
N LYS A 119 -5.38 0.67 31.87
CA LYS A 119 -4.12 1.15 32.45
C LYS A 119 -2.99 0.22 32.04
N TYR A 120 -2.03 0.74 31.30
CA TYR A 120 -0.79 0.04 30.94
C TYR A 120 0.29 0.38 31.96
N GLU A 121 1.15 -0.60 32.29
CA GLU A 121 2.17 -0.47 33.34
C GLU A 121 3.14 0.68 33.07
N ASP A 122 3.63 0.79 31.83
CA ASP A 122 4.62 1.80 31.43
C ASP A 122 4.01 3.08 30.84
N CYS A 123 2.71 3.31 31.04
CA CYS A 123 2.01 4.49 30.57
C CYS A 123 1.48 5.30 31.77
N GLU A 124 1.79 6.59 31.83
CA GLU A 124 1.25 7.46 32.88
C GLU A 124 -0.26 7.65 32.73
N ASN A 125 -0.73 7.76 31.50
CA ASN A 125 -2.13 8.00 31.21
C ASN A 125 -2.99 6.73 31.32
N PHE A 126 -4.26 6.98 31.63
CA PHE A 126 -5.36 6.04 31.50
C PHE A 126 -6.08 6.27 30.18
N TYR A 127 -6.72 5.23 29.65
CA TYR A 127 -7.50 5.29 28.41
C TYR A 127 -8.90 4.79 28.67
N GLY A 128 -9.89 5.64 28.40
CA GLY A 128 -11.30 5.31 28.55
C GLY A 128 -11.99 5.10 27.21
N VAL A 129 -12.90 4.15 27.16
CA VAL A 129 -13.79 3.91 26.02
C VAL A 129 -15.21 3.74 26.56
N ALA A 130 -16.17 4.46 25.96
CA ALA A 130 -17.59 4.33 26.27
C ALA A 130 -18.44 4.31 24.99
N TRP A 131 -19.64 3.75 25.08
CA TRP A 131 -20.63 3.73 24.00
C TRP A 131 -22.06 3.81 24.57
N ASN A 132 -23.01 4.19 23.70
CA ASN A 132 -24.41 4.43 24.12
C ASN A 132 -25.36 3.26 23.83
N TYR A 133 -24.86 2.03 23.68
CA TYR A 133 -25.67 0.87 23.35
C TYR A 133 -25.62 -0.20 24.45
N LYS A 134 -26.78 -0.60 24.98
CA LYS A 134 -26.87 -1.48 26.14
C LYS A 134 -26.54 -2.95 25.85
N GLU A 135 -27.00 -3.44 24.70
CA GLU A 135 -26.74 -4.82 24.26
C GLU A 135 -25.29 -5.01 23.81
N SER A 136 -24.38 -4.99 24.78
CA SER A 136 -22.96 -5.05 24.52
C SER A 136 -22.22 -5.96 25.48
N PHE A 137 -21.04 -6.43 25.07
CA PHE A 137 -20.12 -7.13 25.94
C PHE A 137 -18.67 -6.83 25.58
N ILE A 138 -17.78 -6.92 26.57
CA ILE A 138 -16.36 -6.65 26.41
C ILE A 138 -15.64 -8.00 26.29
N ARG A 139 -14.72 -8.08 25.32
CA ARG A 139 -13.86 -9.23 25.09
C ARG A 139 -12.40 -8.80 25.02
N GLU A 140 -11.54 -9.57 25.67
CA GLU A 140 -10.09 -9.43 25.56
C GLU A 140 -9.53 -10.46 24.58
N VAL A 141 -8.57 -10.05 23.75
CA VAL A 141 -7.82 -10.92 22.85
C VAL A 141 -6.33 -10.70 23.12
N LEU A 142 -5.63 -11.77 23.46
CA LEU A 142 -4.21 -11.79 23.79
C LEU A 142 -3.49 -12.57 22.68
N ASN A 143 -3.11 -11.86 21.62
CA ASN A 143 -2.40 -12.43 20.47
C ASN A 143 -1.69 -11.33 19.68
N SER A 144 -0.54 -11.64 19.07
CA SER A 144 0.25 -10.70 18.27
C SER A 144 -0.41 -10.34 16.93
N GLU A 145 -1.25 -11.22 16.39
CA GLU A 145 -1.92 -11.03 15.10
C GLU A 145 -3.44 -10.91 15.27
N LEU A 146 -3.93 -9.70 15.49
CA LEU A 146 -5.36 -9.46 15.71
C LEU A 146 -6.22 -9.98 14.56
N GLU A 147 -5.93 -9.59 13.33
CA GLU A 147 -6.77 -9.91 12.17
C GLU A 147 -6.85 -11.41 11.90
N SER A 148 -5.69 -12.08 11.81
CA SER A 148 -5.64 -13.51 11.57
C SER A 148 -6.27 -14.32 12.71
N PHE A 149 -5.99 -13.93 13.94
CA PHE A 149 -6.56 -14.58 15.11
C PHE A 149 -8.05 -14.29 15.26
N PHE A 150 -8.47 -13.06 15.01
CA PHE A 150 -9.87 -12.65 15.04
C PHE A 150 -10.71 -13.46 14.05
N ARG A 151 -10.27 -13.60 12.82
CA ARG A 151 -10.95 -14.41 11.81
C ARG A 151 -11.07 -15.89 12.19
N LYS A 152 -10.00 -16.47 12.75
CA LYS A 152 -9.92 -17.92 13.01
C LYS A 152 -10.46 -18.32 14.37
N LYS A 153 -10.40 -17.42 15.36
CA LYS A 153 -10.62 -17.78 16.77
C LYS A 153 -11.72 -16.99 17.46
N THR A 154 -11.86 -15.68 17.18
CA THR A 154 -12.88 -14.88 17.90
C THR A 154 -14.28 -15.07 17.33
N HIS A 155 -14.38 -15.45 16.08
CA HIS A 155 -15.63 -15.56 15.36
C HIS A 155 -16.61 -16.56 16.00
N ASP A 156 -16.10 -17.71 16.40
CA ASP A 156 -16.89 -18.84 16.90
C ASP A 156 -16.90 -18.97 18.43
N HIS A 157 -16.21 -18.06 19.16
CA HIS A 157 -16.06 -18.21 20.61
C HIS A 157 -17.00 -17.31 21.42
N LEU A 158 -17.58 -17.89 22.47
CA LEU A 158 -18.37 -17.20 23.48
C LEU A 158 -17.51 -16.68 24.65
N ALA A 159 -16.25 -17.09 24.74
CA ALA A 159 -15.35 -16.70 25.80
C ALA A 159 -15.08 -15.19 25.78
N ARG A 160 -15.05 -14.57 26.97
CA ARG A 160 -14.71 -13.15 27.11
C ARG A 160 -13.22 -12.87 27.03
N LYS A 161 -12.39 -13.89 27.18
CA LYS A 161 -10.94 -13.79 27.08
C LYS A 161 -10.42 -14.90 26.18
N LEU A 162 -9.76 -14.51 25.12
CA LEU A 162 -9.14 -15.41 24.15
C LEU A 162 -7.63 -15.26 24.24
N ILE A 163 -6.94 -16.38 24.47
CA ILE A 163 -5.50 -16.41 24.71
C ILE A 163 -4.83 -17.11 23.54
N GLY A 164 -3.97 -16.36 22.83
CA GLY A 164 -3.04 -16.88 21.83
C GLY A 164 -1.60 -16.89 22.36
N ASP A 165 -0.67 -16.18 21.70
CA ASP A 165 0.74 -16.09 22.09
C ASP A 165 1.02 -15.16 23.26
N LYS A 166 0.02 -14.39 23.71
CA LYS A 166 0.07 -13.41 24.82
C LYS A 166 1.04 -12.24 24.62
N GLN A 167 1.51 -12.00 23.40
CA GLN A 167 2.46 -10.91 23.15
C GLN A 167 1.79 -9.55 23.07
N TRP A 168 0.53 -9.51 22.64
CA TRP A 168 -0.27 -8.30 22.45
C TRP A 168 -1.62 -8.43 23.15
N HIS A 169 -2.24 -7.29 23.41
CA HIS A 169 -3.56 -7.21 24.00
C HIS A 169 -4.47 -6.31 23.19
N TYR A 170 -5.66 -6.81 22.91
CA TYR A 170 -6.74 -6.05 22.28
C TYR A 170 -8.00 -6.18 23.13
N THR A 171 -8.65 -5.05 23.35
CA THR A 171 -9.97 -5.01 24.01
C THR A 171 -11.01 -4.67 22.96
N ASN A 172 -12.04 -5.49 22.86
CA ASN A 172 -13.14 -5.31 21.92
C ASN A 172 -14.45 -5.12 22.67
N ALA A 173 -15.20 -4.09 22.28
CA ALA A 173 -16.61 -3.94 22.66
C ALA A 173 -17.49 -4.44 21.51
N PHE A 174 -18.31 -5.44 21.77
CA PHE A 174 -19.25 -5.99 20.80
C PHE A 174 -20.63 -5.46 21.07
N LEU A 175 -21.24 -4.80 20.11
CA LEU A 175 -22.61 -4.31 20.15
C LEU A 175 -23.48 -5.34 19.42
N ARG A 176 -24.32 -6.08 20.17
CA ARG A 176 -25.19 -7.13 19.61
C ARG A 176 -26.47 -7.33 20.40
N PRO A 177 -27.53 -7.72 19.69
CA PRO A 177 -27.82 -7.44 18.30
C PRO A 177 -28.21 -5.97 18.13
N VAL A 178 -27.86 -5.34 17.02
CA VAL A 178 -28.44 -4.05 16.64
C VAL A 178 -29.68 -4.36 15.80
N VAL A 179 -30.86 -4.08 16.34
CA VAL A 179 -32.14 -4.35 15.68
C VAL A 179 -32.70 -3.05 15.13
N LEU A 180 -32.86 -2.97 13.82
CA LEU A 180 -33.51 -1.85 13.16
C LEU A 180 -34.91 -2.25 12.71
N ALA A 181 -35.93 -1.51 13.15
CA ALA A 181 -37.27 -1.66 12.63
C ALA A 181 -37.36 -1.05 11.22
N PRO A 182 -38.31 -1.49 10.37
CA PRO A 182 -38.54 -0.86 9.06
C PRO A 182 -38.72 0.64 9.18
N HIS A 183 -38.06 1.41 8.31
CA HIS A 183 -38.10 2.87 8.29
C HIS A 183 -37.63 3.54 9.58
N SER A 184 -36.73 2.89 10.35
CA SER A 184 -36.11 3.48 11.54
C SER A 184 -34.61 3.64 11.36
N GLU A 185 -34.04 4.56 12.12
CA GLU A 185 -32.60 4.75 12.25
C GLU A 185 -32.17 4.63 13.70
N GLN A 186 -30.93 4.20 13.91
CA GLN A 186 -30.31 4.20 15.23
C GLN A 186 -28.89 4.73 15.13
N THR A 187 -28.60 5.78 15.88
CA THR A 187 -27.25 6.35 15.94
C THR A 187 -26.50 5.79 17.13
N LEU A 188 -25.34 5.22 16.87
CA LEU A 188 -24.43 4.72 17.88
C LEU A 188 -23.28 5.72 18.06
N TYR A 189 -23.05 6.10 19.32
CA TYR A 189 -21.97 7.00 19.68
C TYR A 189 -20.91 6.24 20.47
N MET A 190 -19.65 6.61 20.27
CA MET A 190 -18.53 6.11 21.05
C MET A 190 -17.63 7.27 21.45
N LEU A 191 -17.18 7.25 22.71
CA LEU A 191 -16.14 8.14 23.22
C LEU A 191 -14.86 7.36 23.45
N VAL A 192 -13.74 7.91 23.04
CA VAL A 192 -12.39 7.50 23.45
C VAL A 192 -11.72 8.70 24.10
N CYS A 193 -11.23 8.55 25.31
CA CYS A 193 -10.58 9.62 26.06
C CYS A 193 -9.30 9.13 26.75
N THR A 194 -8.42 10.06 27.11
CA THR A 194 -7.17 9.78 27.82
C THR A 194 -6.84 10.90 28.80
N GLY A 195 -6.08 10.56 29.83
CA GLY A 195 -5.63 11.49 30.85
C GLY A 195 -5.39 10.82 32.19
N SER A 196 -5.47 11.60 33.28
CA SER A 196 -5.49 11.01 34.62
C SER A 196 -6.72 10.13 34.82
N ARG A 197 -6.67 9.21 35.77
CA ARG A 197 -7.79 8.29 36.04
C ARG A 197 -9.10 9.06 36.37
N GLU A 198 -8.98 10.12 37.11
CA GLU A 198 -10.09 10.99 37.50
C GLU A 198 -10.70 11.70 36.28
N LYS A 199 -9.85 12.24 35.40
CA LYS A 199 -10.28 12.92 34.17
C LYS A 199 -11.00 11.96 33.23
N VAL A 200 -10.43 10.78 33.00
CA VAL A 200 -11.06 9.74 32.19
C VAL A 200 -12.41 9.34 32.73
N ARG A 201 -12.50 9.11 34.06
CA ARG A 201 -13.77 8.74 34.71
C ARG A 201 -14.82 9.83 34.57
N GLN A 202 -14.46 11.10 34.76
CA GLN A 202 -15.35 12.25 34.55
C GLN A 202 -15.86 12.34 33.11
N ASP A 203 -14.99 12.12 32.13
CA ASP A 203 -15.37 12.15 30.72
C ASP A 203 -16.36 11.02 30.38
N LEU A 204 -16.13 9.80 30.89
CA LEU A 204 -17.04 8.66 30.69
C LEU A 204 -18.42 8.92 31.35
N GLU A 205 -18.46 9.43 32.59
CA GLU A 205 -19.69 9.80 33.28
C GLU A 205 -20.45 10.91 32.55
N LEU A 206 -19.73 11.92 32.06
CA LEU A 206 -20.32 12.99 31.28
C LEU A 206 -20.89 12.47 29.94
N PHE A 207 -20.19 11.54 29.28
CA PHE A 207 -20.67 10.91 28.04
C PHE A 207 -21.98 10.13 28.30
N HIS A 208 -22.07 9.34 29.37
CA HIS A 208 -23.28 8.59 29.68
C HIS A 208 -24.45 9.48 30.07
N SER A 209 -24.18 10.61 30.71
CA SER A 209 -25.24 11.55 31.12
C SER A 209 -25.72 12.50 30.01
N THR A 210 -24.82 12.84 29.06
CA THR A 210 -25.10 13.83 28.03
C THR A 210 -24.35 13.49 26.71
N PRO A 211 -24.65 12.36 26.05
CA PRO A 211 -23.93 11.94 24.84
C PRO A 211 -24.05 12.97 23.71
N GLU A 212 -25.17 13.67 23.61
CA GLU A 212 -25.42 14.68 22.55
C GLU A 212 -24.43 15.84 22.61
N LYS A 213 -23.87 16.14 23.79
CA LYS A 213 -22.87 17.19 23.94
C LYS A 213 -21.58 16.85 23.20
N PHE A 214 -21.16 15.60 23.27
CA PHE A 214 -19.99 15.12 22.53
C PHE A 214 -20.25 15.04 21.01
N VAL A 215 -21.46 14.67 20.63
CA VAL A 215 -21.89 14.67 19.22
C VAL A 215 -21.85 16.07 18.65
N SER A 216 -22.43 17.04 19.35
CA SER A 216 -22.41 18.45 18.93
C SER A 216 -20.99 18.99 18.84
N LEU A 217 -20.11 18.61 19.76
CA LEU A 217 -18.70 18.97 19.73
C LEU A 217 -17.98 18.34 18.51
N ALA A 218 -18.21 17.06 18.24
CA ALA A 218 -17.64 16.37 17.09
C ALA A 218 -18.13 16.98 15.78
N GLN A 219 -19.41 17.27 15.68
CA GLN A 219 -20.00 17.95 14.51
C GLN A 219 -19.43 19.35 14.30
N SER A 220 -19.21 20.11 15.39
CA SER A 220 -18.62 21.47 15.29
C SER A 220 -17.15 21.47 14.86
N GLN A 221 -16.45 20.34 15.01
CA GLN A 221 -15.04 20.20 14.63
C GLN A 221 -14.83 19.48 13.28
N GLN A 222 -15.89 18.96 12.69
CA GLN A 222 -15.77 18.44 11.33
C GLN A 222 -15.47 19.60 10.39
N PRO A 223 -14.47 19.50 9.53
CA PRO A 223 -14.27 20.43 8.45
C PRO A 223 -15.40 20.23 7.44
N VAL A 224 -16.57 20.81 7.74
CA VAL A 224 -17.68 20.85 6.80
C VAL A 224 -17.22 21.78 5.67
N LYS A 225 -16.89 21.25 4.51
CA LYS A 225 -17.00 22.05 3.29
C LYS A 225 -18.48 22.45 3.24
N PRO A 226 -18.81 23.75 3.31
CA PRO A 226 -20.20 24.16 3.30
C PRO A 226 -20.87 23.56 2.06
N GLU A 227 -22.09 23.04 2.19
CA GLU A 227 -22.90 22.60 1.03
C GLU A 227 -22.97 23.68 -0.07
N GLU A 228 -22.82 24.93 0.33
CA GLU A 228 -22.71 26.11 -0.52
C GLU A 228 -21.51 26.06 -1.49
N ALA A 229 -20.45 25.30 -1.19
CA ALA A 229 -19.33 25.12 -2.09
C ALA A 229 -19.59 24.12 -3.22
N LEU A 230 -20.66 23.33 -3.14
CA LEU A 230 -21.02 22.38 -4.19
C LEU A 230 -21.78 23.10 -5.32
N LEU A 231 -21.35 22.87 -6.55
CA LEU A 231 -22.12 23.25 -7.71
C LEU A 231 -23.51 22.60 -7.69
N PRO A 232 -24.56 23.23 -8.21
CA PRO A 232 -25.91 22.68 -8.15
C PRO A 232 -26.03 21.23 -8.63
N GLY A 233 -25.30 20.87 -9.69
CA GLY A 233 -25.28 19.52 -10.24
C GLY A 233 -24.58 18.49 -9.35
N GLY A 234 -23.74 18.93 -8.41
CA GLY A 234 -23.03 18.05 -7.45
C GLY A 234 -23.84 17.76 -6.19
N LYS A 235 -24.87 18.55 -5.88
CA LYS A 235 -25.62 18.42 -4.61
C LYS A 235 -26.27 17.06 -4.42
N LYS A 236 -26.77 16.45 -5.47
CA LYS A 236 -27.38 15.11 -5.40
C LYS A 236 -26.40 14.01 -4.95
N TYR A 237 -25.10 14.20 -5.14
CA TYR A 237 -24.07 13.23 -4.76
C TYR A 237 -23.46 13.46 -3.37
N SER A 238 -23.95 14.44 -2.61
CA SER A 238 -23.34 14.85 -1.33
C SER A 238 -23.32 13.72 -0.30
N PHE A 239 -24.38 12.93 -0.22
CA PHE A 239 -24.44 11.77 0.69
C PHE A 239 -23.43 10.70 0.31
N GLY A 240 -23.39 10.28 -0.95
CA GLY A 240 -22.42 9.31 -1.45
C GLY A 240 -20.97 9.78 -1.29
N HIS A 241 -20.71 11.09 -1.43
CA HIS A 241 -19.41 11.70 -1.15
C HIS A 241 -19.02 11.56 0.32
N GLN A 242 -19.94 11.85 1.25
CA GLN A 242 -19.69 11.68 2.69
C GLN A 242 -19.42 10.23 3.07
N LEU A 243 -20.12 9.26 2.49
CA LEU A 243 -19.87 7.83 2.69
C LEU A 243 -18.45 7.43 2.23
N LEU A 244 -18.01 7.91 1.07
CA LEU A 244 -16.64 7.66 0.60
C LEU A 244 -15.59 8.29 1.49
N GLN A 245 -15.80 9.52 1.98
CA GLN A 245 -14.91 10.15 2.96
C GLN A 245 -14.84 9.33 4.26
N ALA A 246 -15.98 8.87 4.78
CA ALA A 246 -16.03 8.03 5.97
C ALA A 246 -15.31 6.69 5.75
N ALA A 247 -15.49 6.06 4.58
CA ALA A 247 -14.78 4.84 4.21
C ALA A 247 -13.27 5.04 4.17
N LEU A 248 -12.78 6.12 3.55
CA LEU A 248 -11.35 6.46 3.54
C LEU A 248 -10.79 6.61 4.95
N LEU A 249 -11.47 7.38 5.81
CA LEU A 249 -11.01 7.65 7.17
C LEU A 249 -11.07 6.43 8.10
N SER A 250 -12.02 5.53 7.88
CA SER A 250 -12.19 4.33 8.71
C SER A 250 -11.32 3.14 8.29
N ASN A 251 -10.86 3.10 7.04
CA ASN A 251 -10.00 2.04 6.52
C ASN A 251 -8.50 2.31 6.79
N VAL A 252 -8.21 2.69 8.01
CA VAL A 252 -6.85 2.83 8.52
C VAL A 252 -6.49 1.61 9.36
N VAL A 253 -5.26 1.14 9.25
CA VAL A 253 -4.72 0.08 10.09
C VAL A 253 -3.72 0.65 11.08
N TYR A 254 -3.44 -0.14 12.13
CA TYR A 254 -2.41 0.23 13.10
C TYR A 254 -1.06 0.48 12.40
N PRO A 255 -0.21 1.38 12.95
CA PRO A 255 1.08 1.68 12.33
C PRO A 255 1.95 0.44 12.20
N VAL A 256 2.46 0.21 11.01
CA VAL A 256 3.41 -0.87 10.72
C VAL A 256 4.83 -0.35 10.92
N TYR A 257 5.65 -1.09 11.66
CA TYR A 257 7.06 -0.77 11.79
C TYR A 257 7.82 -1.23 10.55
N THR A 258 8.27 -0.27 9.78
CA THR A 258 9.08 -0.51 8.57
C THR A 258 10.07 0.64 8.39
N GLN A 259 11.25 0.35 7.83
CA GLN A 259 12.30 1.35 7.62
C GLN A 259 12.66 2.17 8.87
N LYS A 260 12.68 1.51 10.02
CA LYS A 260 12.99 2.10 11.35
C LYS A 260 11.97 3.15 11.83
N GLU A 261 10.78 3.18 11.23
CA GLU A 261 9.68 4.07 11.61
C GLU A 261 8.37 3.29 11.72
N TYR A 262 7.46 3.78 12.56
CA TYR A 262 6.06 3.36 12.54
C TYR A 262 5.31 4.18 11.50
N ILE A 263 4.84 3.52 10.45
CA ILE A 263 4.10 4.17 9.36
C ILE A 263 2.63 3.78 9.46
N ARG A 264 1.77 4.77 9.68
CA ARG A 264 0.32 4.61 9.52
C ARG A 264 0.01 4.50 8.05
N HIS A 265 -0.85 3.57 7.68
CA HIS A 265 -1.31 3.47 6.32
C HIS A 265 -2.83 3.23 6.24
N PHE A 266 -3.39 3.66 5.14
CA PHE A 266 -4.79 3.48 4.81
C PHE A 266 -4.90 2.34 3.79
N THR A 267 -5.96 1.55 3.89
CA THR A 267 -6.10 0.34 3.08
C THR A 267 -7.38 0.39 2.25
N PRO A 268 -7.47 -0.38 1.16
CA PRO A 268 -8.72 -0.47 0.40
C PRO A 268 -9.86 -1.12 1.18
N GLY A 269 -9.55 -1.86 2.24
CA GLY A 269 -10.54 -2.48 3.12
C GLY A 269 -9.88 -3.21 4.29
N LYS A 270 -10.63 -3.48 5.34
CA LYS A 270 -10.13 -4.13 6.56
C LYS A 270 -9.48 -5.50 6.31
N ASN A 271 -9.97 -6.23 5.33
CA ASN A 271 -9.41 -7.52 4.93
C ASN A 271 -8.17 -7.42 4.05
N TRP A 272 -7.86 -6.23 3.53
CA TRP A 272 -6.75 -5.92 2.65
C TRP A 272 -5.81 -4.96 3.36
N ASN A 273 -5.24 -5.43 4.48
CA ASN A 273 -4.48 -4.60 5.42
C ASN A 273 -3.00 -4.44 5.08
N SER A 274 -2.55 -4.96 3.95
CA SER A 274 -1.18 -4.76 3.45
C SER A 274 -1.00 -3.42 2.75
N LEU A 275 0.26 -3.09 2.48
CA LEU A 275 0.66 -1.90 1.74
C LEU A 275 0.48 -2.15 0.23
N TYR A 276 -0.70 -1.85 -0.32
CA TYR A 276 -1.02 -2.00 -1.74
C TYR A 276 -0.68 -0.73 -2.52
N THR A 277 0.29 -0.80 -3.41
CA THR A 277 0.91 0.37 -4.05
C THR A 277 -0.08 1.25 -4.83
N TRP A 278 -0.85 0.69 -5.75
CA TRP A 278 -1.73 1.49 -6.59
C TRP A 278 -2.99 1.95 -5.85
N ASP A 279 -3.52 1.10 -4.96
CA ASP A 279 -4.67 1.41 -4.12
C ASP A 279 -4.39 2.64 -3.26
N LEU A 280 -3.22 2.70 -2.66
CA LEU A 280 -2.85 3.85 -1.84
C LEU A 280 -2.71 5.14 -2.65
N GLY A 281 -2.31 5.04 -3.92
CA GLY A 281 -2.34 6.17 -4.83
C GLY A 281 -3.76 6.74 -5.00
N PHE A 282 -4.77 5.89 -5.20
CA PHE A 282 -6.17 6.31 -5.26
C PHE A 282 -6.71 6.79 -3.92
N ILE A 283 -6.35 6.13 -2.83
CA ILE A 283 -6.69 6.58 -1.47
C ILE A 283 -6.11 7.97 -1.21
N ALA A 284 -4.86 8.21 -1.61
CA ALA A 284 -4.22 9.53 -1.48
C ALA A 284 -4.95 10.60 -2.30
N LEU A 285 -5.41 10.29 -3.51
CA LEU A 285 -6.23 11.20 -4.32
C LEU A 285 -7.53 11.59 -3.61
N GLY A 286 -8.23 10.61 -3.03
CA GLY A 286 -9.43 10.88 -2.22
C GLY A 286 -9.12 11.67 -0.95
N MET A 287 -8.00 11.38 -0.28
CA MET A 287 -7.59 12.09 0.93
C MET A 287 -7.23 13.55 0.69
N ILE A 288 -6.83 13.96 -0.50
CA ILE A 288 -6.59 15.37 -0.83
C ILE A 288 -7.85 16.22 -0.58
N ASP A 289 -9.01 15.66 -0.79
CA ASP A 289 -10.28 16.33 -0.53
C ASP A 289 -10.68 16.34 0.96
N VAL A 290 -10.14 15.41 1.74
CA VAL A 290 -10.46 15.24 3.16
C VAL A 290 -9.42 15.93 4.06
N ASP A 291 -8.15 15.61 3.86
CA ASP A 291 -7.05 16.09 4.69
C ASP A 291 -5.71 15.94 3.93
N ILE A 292 -5.15 17.07 3.55
CA ILE A 292 -3.90 17.14 2.79
C ILE A 292 -2.73 16.45 3.52
N THR A 293 -2.71 16.51 4.86
CA THR A 293 -1.66 15.85 5.65
C THR A 293 -1.75 14.33 5.53
N LYS A 294 -2.97 13.78 5.60
CA LYS A 294 -3.20 12.34 5.39
C LYS A 294 -2.89 11.90 3.97
N ALA A 295 -3.19 12.72 2.97
CA ALA A 295 -2.79 12.45 1.58
C ALA A 295 -1.26 12.38 1.45
N PHE A 296 -0.53 13.29 2.08
CA PHE A 296 0.93 13.26 2.14
C PHE A 296 1.44 11.99 2.84
N GLU A 297 0.86 11.62 3.99
CA GLU A 297 1.21 10.39 4.72
C GLU A 297 1.00 9.14 3.84
N CYS A 298 -0.09 9.08 3.08
CA CYS A 298 -0.34 8.00 2.12
C CYS A 298 0.80 7.87 1.10
N ILE A 299 1.21 8.95 0.45
CA ILE A 299 2.29 8.90 -0.54
C ILE A 299 3.62 8.55 0.13
N ARG A 300 3.90 9.14 1.30
CA ARG A 300 5.12 8.88 2.08
C ARG A 300 5.24 7.40 2.45
N ALA A 301 4.15 6.75 2.81
CA ALA A 301 4.14 5.34 3.23
C ALA A 301 4.69 4.38 2.16
N TYR A 302 4.64 4.75 0.89
CA TYR A 302 5.13 3.93 -0.24
C TYR A 302 6.48 4.37 -0.79
N THR A 303 7.06 5.43 -0.23
CA THR A 303 8.36 5.92 -0.67
C THR A 303 9.44 5.52 0.33
N THR A 304 10.60 5.17 -0.18
CA THR A 304 11.76 4.88 0.67
C THR A 304 12.66 6.10 0.79
N PRO A 305 13.37 6.30 1.91
CA PRO A 305 14.42 7.30 2.01
C PRO A 305 15.42 7.15 0.87
N VAL A 306 15.98 8.27 0.42
CA VAL A 306 16.98 8.26 -0.66
C VAL A 306 18.22 7.48 -0.22
N GLY A 307 18.68 6.57 -1.06
CA GLY A 307 19.81 5.69 -0.77
C GLY A 307 19.45 4.45 0.04
N SER A 308 18.16 4.18 0.26
CA SER A 308 17.71 2.92 0.86
C SER A 308 18.03 1.73 -0.05
N GLU A 309 18.26 0.57 0.55
CA GLU A 309 18.49 -0.70 -0.16
C GLU A 309 17.31 -1.10 -1.05
N SER A 310 16.09 -0.76 -0.64
CA SER A 310 14.88 -0.97 -1.43
C SER A 310 14.36 0.33 -2.02
N ALA A 311 14.09 0.33 -3.33
CA ALA A 311 13.52 1.49 -4.03
C ALA A 311 12.03 1.70 -3.72
N PHE A 312 11.35 0.72 -3.15
CA PHE A 312 9.92 0.76 -2.83
C PHE A 312 9.56 -0.14 -1.67
N ILE A 313 8.49 0.22 -0.97
CA ILE A 313 7.82 -0.67 -0.03
C ILE A 313 6.79 -1.44 -0.84
N HIS A 314 6.91 -2.74 -0.81
CA HIS A 314 6.21 -3.63 -1.72
C HIS A 314 4.92 -4.19 -1.16
N HIS A 315 3.82 -4.04 -1.88
CA HIS A 315 2.80 -5.06 -2.11
C HIS A 315 1.86 -4.65 -3.26
N GLY A 316 1.26 -5.65 -3.92
CA GLY A 316 0.25 -5.42 -4.95
C GLY A 316 0.83 -5.19 -6.34
N THR A 317 0.45 -4.09 -6.98
CA THR A 317 0.79 -3.80 -8.37
C THR A 317 1.74 -2.63 -8.53
N PRO A 318 2.59 -2.65 -9.58
CA PRO A 318 3.56 -1.60 -9.84
C PRO A 318 2.98 -0.34 -10.49
N LEU A 319 1.67 -0.21 -10.68
CA LEU A 319 1.08 1.00 -11.26
C LEU A 319 1.41 2.23 -10.42
N PRO A 320 2.09 3.25 -10.97
CA PRO A 320 2.57 4.40 -10.20
C PRO A 320 1.47 5.46 -9.97
N ILE A 321 0.33 5.08 -9.42
CA ILE A 321 -0.79 6.01 -9.14
C ILE A 321 -0.38 7.06 -8.10
N GLN A 322 0.56 6.76 -7.21
CA GLN A 322 1.15 7.76 -6.32
C GLN A 322 1.79 8.95 -7.04
N MET A 323 2.14 8.82 -8.32
CA MET A 323 2.63 9.96 -9.11
C MET A 323 1.50 10.93 -9.45
N TYR A 324 0.30 10.43 -9.76
CA TYR A 324 -0.89 11.28 -9.92
C TYR A 324 -1.25 11.97 -8.59
N ALA A 325 -1.26 11.20 -7.50
CA ALA A 325 -1.53 11.74 -6.18
C ALA A 325 -0.50 12.81 -5.77
N TYR A 326 0.78 12.61 -6.06
CA TYR A 326 1.83 13.61 -5.84
C TYR A 326 1.58 14.90 -6.63
N TYR A 327 1.21 14.77 -7.89
CA TYR A 327 0.89 15.92 -8.75
C TYR A 327 -0.33 16.71 -8.24
N ASP A 328 -1.39 16.00 -7.88
CA ASP A 328 -2.62 16.63 -7.38
C ASP A 328 -2.43 17.20 -5.96
N LEU A 329 -1.68 16.53 -5.10
CA LEU A 329 -1.30 17.05 -3.78
C LEU A 329 -0.49 18.35 -3.91
N TRP A 330 0.46 18.40 -4.83
CA TRP A 330 1.22 19.62 -5.11
C TRP A 330 0.31 20.73 -5.65
N ASN A 331 -0.56 20.44 -6.61
CA ASN A 331 -1.50 21.42 -7.15
C ASN A 331 -2.43 22.00 -6.07
N ASN A 332 -2.89 21.20 -5.14
CA ASN A 332 -3.78 21.64 -4.07
C ASN A 332 -3.04 22.37 -2.94
N SER A 333 -1.91 21.85 -2.50
CA SER A 333 -1.17 22.41 -1.36
C SER A 333 -0.29 23.60 -1.72
N GLN A 334 0.16 23.69 -2.98
CA GLN A 334 1.20 24.64 -3.46
C GLN A 334 2.48 24.61 -2.62
N SER A 335 2.70 23.52 -1.84
CA SER A 335 3.80 23.42 -0.91
C SER A 335 5.10 23.00 -1.60
N ARG A 336 6.09 23.86 -1.59
CA ARG A 336 7.45 23.52 -2.06
C ARG A 336 8.16 22.52 -1.16
N GLU A 337 7.78 22.42 0.10
CA GLU A 337 8.35 21.46 1.05
C GLU A 337 7.89 20.06 0.73
N VAL A 338 6.59 19.87 0.49
CA VAL A 338 6.03 18.59 0.00
C VAL A 338 6.69 18.17 -1.31
N LEU A 339 6.84 19.12 -2.23
CA LEU A 339 7.49 18.88 -3.52
C LEU A 339 8.92 18.37 -3.33
N LYS A 340 9.74 19.07 -2.53
CA LYS A 340 11.15 18.74 -2.27
C LYS A 340 11.33 17.43 -1.49
N PHE A 341 10.42 17.14 -0.57
CA PHE A 341 10.51 15.91 0.24
C PHE A 341 10.18 14.65 -0.58
N LEU A 342 9.10 14.68 -1.35
CA LEU A 342 8.63 13.51 -2.08
C LEU A 342 9.39 13.27 -3.39
N TYR A 343 9.82 14.32 -4.10
CA TYR A 343 10.46 14.20 -5.40
C TYR A 343 11.64 13.22 -5.45
N PRO A 344 12.68 13.34 -4.60
CA PRO A 344 13.82 12.44 -4.69
C PRO A 344 13.47 10.99 -4.36
N ARG A 345 12.49 10.77 -3.50
CA ARG A 345 11.97 9.45 -3.13
C ARG A 345 11.20 8.81 -4.28
N LEU A 346 10.31 9.57 -4.91
CA LEU A 346 9.55 9.14 -6.08
C LEU A 346 10.45 8.93 -7.30
N LYS A 347 11.49 9.76 -7.45
CA LYS A 347 12.53 9.59 -8.47
C LYS A 347 13.29 8.28 -8.29
N GLN A 348 13.67 7.92 -7.06
CA GLN A 348 14.33 6.65 -6.75
C GLN A 348 13.46 5.45 -7.16
N TYR A 349 12.17 5.47 -6.80
CA TYR A 349 11.20 4.47 -7.25
C TYR A 349 11.10 4.42 -8.78
N PHE A 350 10.93 5.58 -9.41
CA PHE A 350 10.83 5.71 -10.86
C PHE A 350 12.06 5.17 -11.58
N ASP A 351 13.26 5.54 -11.14
CA ASP A 351 14.52 5.11 -11.76
C ASP A 351 14.70 3.59 -11.68
N PHE A 352 14.30 2.98 -10.57
CA PHE A 352 14.31 1.52 -10.44
C PHE A 352 13.33 0.87 -11.42
N MET A 353 12.07 1.30 -11.43
CA MET A 353 11.03 0.72 -12.29
C MET A 353 11.26 1.01 -13.79
N LEU A 354 11.99 2.06 -14.10
CA LEU A 354 12.42 2.35 -15.48
C LEU A 354 13.59 1.48 -15.95
N GLY A 355 14.21 0.70 -15.06
CA GLY A 355 15.38 -0.11 -15.39
C GLY A 355 16.69 0.68 -15.46
N ASN A 356 16.79 1.83 -14.79
CA ASN A 356 18.01 2.63 -14.71
C ASN A 356 18.95 2.15 -13.60
N ASN A 357 18.42 1.39 -12.61
CA ASN A 357 19.25 0.79 -11.57
C ASN A 357 19.88 -0.51 -12.07
N PRO A 358 21.18 -0.77 -11.82
CA PRO A 358 21.86 -2.00 -12.25
C PRO A 358 21.19 -3.30 -11.81
N ASN A 359 20.49 -3.27 -10.67
CA ASN A 359 19.79 -4.42 -10.09
C ASN A 359 18.36 -4.59 -10.65
N SER A 360 17.89 -3.67 -11.50
CA SER A 360 16.55 -3.74 -12.06
C SER A 360 16.52 -4.54 -13.36
N THR A 361 15.54 -5.41 -13.50
CA THR A 361 15.29 -6.22 -14.71
C THR A 361 14.05 -5.77 -15.47
N THR A 362 13.50 -4.59 -15.16
CA THR A 362 12.23 -4.13 -15.72
C THR A 362 12.32 -3.74 -17.20
N ARG A 363 13.49 -3.38 -17.71
CA ARG A 363 13.69 -2.92 -19.09
C ARG A 363 14.20 -4.02 -20.00
N MET A 364 13.52 -4.26 -21.10
CA MET A 364 14.02 -5.10 -22.20
C MET A 364 15.21 -4.41 -22.88
N LYS A 365 16.34 -5.11 -22.98
CA LYS A 365 17.61 -4.53 -23.45
C LYS A 365 17.55 -4.04 -24.90
N GLY A 366 16.92 -4.79 -25.80
CA GLY A 366 16.83 -4.45 -27.20
C GLY A 366 15.76 -3.39 -27.48
N SER A 367 14.51 -3.63 -27.12
CA SER A 367 13.40 -2.71 -27.42
C SER A 367 13.33 -1.50 -26.49
N GLY A 368 13.76 -1.62 -25.22
CA GLY A 368 13.59 -0.60 -24.21
C GLY A 368 12.20 -0.55 -23.58
N LEU A 369 11.26 -1.42 -23.96
CA LEU A 369 9.95 -1.56 -23.35
C LEU A 369 10.05 -2.13 -21.94
N LEU A 370 9.05 -1.83 -21.10
CA LEU A 370 9.08 -2.16 -19.69
C LEU A 370 8.16 -3.34 -19.35
N ARG A 371 8.61 -4.14 -18.39
CA ARG A 371 7.85 -5.20 -17.76
C ARG A 371 8.19 -5.25 -16.27
N THR A 372 7.31 -5.83 -15.46
CA THR A 372 7.51 -5.91 -14.00
C THR A 372 7.33 -7.32 -13.46
N TRP A 373 7.29 -8.32 -14.33
CA TRP A 373 7.01 -9.72 -13.98
C TRP A 373 7.97 -10.33 -12.94
N ASP A 374 9.21 -9.82 -12.88
CA ASP A 374 10.22 -10.32 -11.92
C ASP A 374 9.95 -9.85 -10.48
N TYR A 375 9.12 -8.82 -10.33
CA TYR A 375 8.80 -8.20 -9.02
C TYR A 375 7.34 -8.36 -8.63
N PHE A 376 6.43 -8.42 -9.60
CA PHE A 376 4.99 -8.43 -9.39
C PHE A 376 4.32 -9.47 -10.28
N TYR A 377 3.32 -10.15 -9.74
CA TYR A 377 2.59 -11.16 -10.49
C TYR A 377 1.66 -10.60 -11.57
N ASN A 378 1.35 -9.31 -11.55
CA ASN A 378 0.64 -8.60 -12.62
C ASN A 378 1.26 -7.22 -12.86
N SER A 379 0.88 -6.56 -13.94
CA SER A 379 1.38 -5.22 -14.30
C SER A 379 0.38 -4.10 -14.10
N GLY A 380 -0.91 -4.42 -13.97
CA GLY A 380 -2.00 -3.45 -14.01
C GLY A 380 -2.92 -3.47 -12.78
N GLY A 381 -2.68 -4.33 -11.80
CA GLY A 381 -3.63 -4.60 -10.72
C GLY A 381 -4.78 -5.52 -11.16
N TRP A 382 -4.72 -6.04 -12.37
CA TRP A 382 -5.77 -6.85 -13.01
C TRP A 382 -5.45 -8.32 -12.88
N ASP A 383 -6.00 -8.97 -11.87
CA ASP A 383 -5.58 -10.31 -11.45
C ASP A 383 -5.79 -11.39 -12.51
N ASP A 384 -6.89 -11.33 -13.25
CA ASP A 384 -7.25 -12.28 -14.29
C ASP A 384 -7.36 -11.66 -15.70
N TYR A 385 -6.69 -10.51 -15.92
CA TYR A 385 -6.66 -9.90 -17.24
C TYR A 385 -6.10 -10.88 -18.29
N PRO A 386 -6.80 -11.14 -19.39
CA PRO A 386 -6.58 -12.31 -20.22
C PRO A 386 -5.16 -12.52 -20.72
N PRO A 387 -4.46 -11.53 -21.32
CA PRO A 387 -3.08 -11.76 -21.79
C PRO A 387 -2.09 -11.98 -20.65
N GLN A 388 -2.29 -11.33 -19.49
CA GLN A 388 -1.43 -11.54 -18.32
C GLN A 388 -1.61 -12.94 -17.74
N GLN A 389 -2.85 -13.42 -17.65
CA GLN A 389 -3.15 -14.75 -17.15
C GLN A 389 -2.59 -15.84 -18.08
N ALA A 390 -2.71 -15.65 -19.39
CA ALA A 390 -2.13 -16.57 -20.37
C ALA A 390 -0.61 -16.68 -20.20
N LEU A 391 0.08 -15.54 -20.04
CA LEU A 391 1.52 -15.49 -19.83
C LEU A 391 1.93 -16.14 -18.50
N ARG A 392 1.19 -15.95 -17.42
CA ARG A 392 1.46 -16.61 -16.13
C ARG A 392 1.35 -18.12 -16.20
N SER A 393 0.46 -18.61 -17.06
CA SER A 393 0.27 -20.05 -17.31
C SER A 393 1.38 -20.63 -18.21
N ASP A 394 2.01 -19.82 -19.07
CA ASP A 394 3.13 -20.21 -19.95
C ASP A 394 4.42 -19.51 -19.54
N LYS A 395 5.14 -20.13 -18.60
CA LYS A 395 6.41 -19.60 -18.09
C LYS A 395 7.51 -19.48 -19.14
N SER A 396 7.39 -20.13 -20.30
CA SER A 396 8.37 -20.03 -21.37
C SER A 396 8.29 -18.69 -22.12
N GLN A 397 7.10 -18.13 -22.25
CA GLN A 397 6.86 -16.84 -22.90
C GLN A 397 6.94 -15.65 -21.92
N TYR A 398 6.61 -15.89 -20.66
CA TYR A 398 6.51 -14.86 -19.63
C TYR A 398 7.71 -13.89 -19.58
N PRO A 399 8.99 -14.31 -19.66
CA PRO A 399 10.14 -13.40 -19.64
C PRO A 399 10.28 -12.54 -20.90
N PHE A 400 9.63 -12.92 -22.01
CA PHE A 400 9.82 -12.33 -23.33
C PHE A 400 8.65 -11.50 -23.82
N VAL A 401 7.68 -11.17 -22.97
CA VAL A 401 6.53 -10.34 -23.35
C VAL A 401 6.45 -9.12 -22.44
N THR A 402 6.22 -7.95 -23.04
CA THR A 402 5.99 -6.70 -22.32
C THR A 402 4.54 -6.25 -22.44
N PRO A 403 3.87 -5.85 -21.35
CA PRO A 403 2.57 -5.22 -21.41
C PRO A 403 2.68 -3.76 -21.86
N VAL A 404 1.58 -3.18 -22.30
CA VAL A 404 1.52 -1.76 -22.69
C VAL A 404 1.44 -0.86 -21.47
N VAL A 405 0.62 -1.22 -20.51
CA VAL A 405 0.32 -0.44 -19.29
C VAL A 405 1.58 0.00 -18.55
N THR A 406 2.56 -0.86 -18.39
CA THR A 406 3.80 -0.54 -17.66
C THR A 406 4.52 0.64 -18.33
N SER A 407 4.83 0.52 -19.63
CA SER A 407 5.54 1.58 -20.34
C SER A 407 4.74 2.88 -20.42
N ALA A 408 3.42 2.79 -20.62
CA ALA A 408 2.54 3.96 -20.69
C ALA A 408 2.48 4.74 -19.36
N TYR A 409 2.31 4.06 -18.24
CA TYR A 409 2.24 4.74 -16.94
C TYR A 409 3.59 5.30 -16.46
N TYR A 410 4.71 4.61 -16.74
CA TYR A 410 6.02 5.18 -16.40
C TYR A 410 6.40 6.34 -17.34
N LEU A 411 5.87 6.38 -18.55
CA LEU A 411 5.97 7.56 -19.40
C LEU A 411 5.16 8.74 -18.80
N ARG A 412 3.95 8.50 -18.31
CA ARG A 412 3.17 9.52 -17.60
C ARG A 412 3.90 10.00 -16.33
N ALA A 413 4.45 9.08 -15.55
CA ALA A 413 5.26 9.40 -14.37
C ALA A 413 6.48 10.28 -14.71
N ALA A 414 7.17 9.99 -15.83
CA ALA A 414 8.26 10.82 -16.32
C ALA A 414 7.82 12.27 -16.61
N LYS A 415 6.64 12.45 -17.23
CA LYS A 415 6.06 13.78 -17.48
C LYS A 415 5.76 14.54 -16.18
N ILE A 416 5.19 13.87 -15.19
CA ILE A 416 4.90 14.46 -13.86
C ILE A 416 6.19 14.86 -13.15
N LEU A 417 7.16 13.95 -13.06
CA LEU A 417 8.45 14.23 -12.41
C LEU A 417 9.23 15.33 -13.14
N ARG A 418 9.11 15.41 -14.47
CA ARG A 418 9.68 16.51 -15.26
C ARG A 418 9.08 17.87 -14.88
N LEU A 419 7.76 17.95 -14.66
CA LEU A 419 7.12 19.19 -14.19
C LEU A 419 7.65 19.58 -12.81
N ALA A 420 7.76 18.64 -11.89
CA ALA A 420 8.32 18.88 -10.56
C ALA A 420 9.80 19.31 -10.63
N ALA A 421 10.61 18.67 -11.47
CA ALA A 421 12.00 19.06 -11.70
C ALA A 421 12.11 20.47 -12.27
N LYS A 422 11.20 20.87 -13.16
CA LYS A 422 11.13 22.23 -13.72
C LYS A 422 10.86 23.25 -12.63
N GLU A 423 9.88 23.00 -11.75
CA GLU A 423 9.55 23.89 -10.63
C GLU A 423 10.71 24.04 -9.65
N MET A 424 11.48 22.98 -9.44
CA MET A 424 12.67 23.00 -8.58
C MET A 424 13.96 23.49 -9.27
N GLY A 425 13.93 23.74 -10.57
CA GLY A 425 15.10 24.19 -11.34
C GLY A 425 16.16 23.12 -11.59
N LEU A 426 15.80 21.84 -11.56
CA LEU A 426 16.70 20.68 -11.70
C LEU A 426 16.98 20.38 -13.18
N LYS A 427 17.87 21.15 -13.81
CA LYS A 427 18.12 21.14 -15.26
C LYS A 427 18.54 19.78 -15.80
N GLU A 428 19.37 19.04 -15.09
CA GLU A 428 19.86 17.73 -15.56
C GLU A 428 18.76 16.67 -15.50
N ASP A 429 17.91 16.70 -14.47
CA ASP A 429 16.74 15.83 -14.39
C ASP A 429 15.76 16.12 -15.52
N ILE A 430 15.50 17.38 -15.84
CA ILE A 430 14.64 17.79 -16.96
C ILE A 430 15.16 17.16 -18.27
N LYS A 431 16.45 17.30 -18.58
CA LYS A 431 17.07 16.71 -19.78
C LYS A 431 16.93 15.18 -19.79
N SER A 432 17.11 14.55 -18.64
CA SER A 432 16.95 13.11 -18.49
C SER A 432 15.52 12.67 -18.78
N TYR A 433 14.53 13.33 -18.20
CA TYR A 433 13.11 13.05 -18.47
C TYR A 433 12.74 13.32 -19.94
N ASP A 434 13.22 14.39 -20.54
CA ASP A 434 12.97 14.67 -21.98
C ASP A 434 13.45 13.52 -22.87
N ARG A 435 14.64 12.98 -22.58
CA ARG A 435 15.19 11.83 -23.29
C ARG A 435 14.36 10.56 -23.05
N ILE A 436 13.97 10.28 -21.80
CA ILE A 436 13.14 9.13 -21.43
C ILE A 436 11.79 9.21 -22.14
N ILE A 437 11.10 10.36 -22.06
CA ILE A 437 9.81 10.58 -22.71
C ILE A 437 9.92 10.34 -24.22
N LYS A 438 10.90 10.95 -24.86
CA LYS A 438 11.14 10.77 -26.31
C LYS A 438 11.35 9.31 -26.67
N ASN A 439 12.25 8.62 -25.97
CA ASN A 439 12.62 7.25 -26.30
C ASN A 439 11.48 6.27 -26.03
N LEU A 440 10.84 6.35 -24.87
CA LEU A 440 9.76 5.43 -24.49
C LEU A 440 8.51 5.64 -25.36
N SER A 441 8.20 6.90 -25.72
CA SER A 441 7.13 7.19 -26.69
C SER A 441 7.42 6.57 -28.05
N LYS A 442 8.67 6.72 -28.54
CA LYS A 442 9.07 6.14 -29.82
C LYS A 442 8.92 4.62 -29.84
N VAL A 443 9.39 3.91 -28.80
CA VAL A 443 9.34 2.45 -28.79
C VAL A 443 7.91 1.92 -28.67
N LEU A 444 7.05 2.57 -27.87
CA LEU A 444 5.63 2.23 -27.81
C LEU A 444 4.95 2.41 -29.17
N GLN A 445 5.18 3.53 -29.84
CA GLN A 445 4.63 3.78 -31.17
C GLN A 445 5.16 2.80 -32.23
N THR A 446 6.44 2.44 -32.14
CA THR A 446 7.08 1.57 -33.14
C THR A 446 6.63 0.12 -33.00
N TYR A 447 6.48 -0.38 -31.77
CA TYR A 447 6.34 -1.82 -31.54
C TYR A 447 4.96 -2.24 -31.04
N ALA A 448 4.24 -1.36 -30.36
CA ALA A 448 3.00 -1.75 -29.67
C ALA A 448 1.72 -1.36 -30.42
N TRP A 449 1.74 -0.37 -31.31
CA TRP A 449 0.54 -0.01 -32.06
C TRP A 449 0.17 -1.10 -33.07
N ASP A 450 -1.06 -1.58 -32.98
CA ASP A 450 -1.63 -2.56 -33.88
C ASP A 450 -2.65 -1.89 -34.81
N GLU A 451 -2.24 -1.63 -36.04
CA GLU A 451 -3.04 -0.91 -37.03
C GLU A 451 -4.34 -1.64 -37.37
N GLU A 452 -4.33 -2.97 -37.35
CA GLU A 452 -5.50 -3.77 -37.67
C GLU A 452 -6.61 -3.60 -36.63
N SER A 453 -6.28 -3.77 -35.33
CA SER A 453 -7.27 -3.68 -34.25
C SER A 453 -7.54 -2.26 -33.75
N GLY A 454 -6.61 -1.32 -33.99
CA GLY A 454 -6.70 0.04 -33.42
C GLY A 454 -6.47 0.13 -31.93
N TYR A 455 -5.79 -0.85 -31.36
CA TYR A 455 -5.32 -0.87 -29.98
C TYR A 455 -3.80 -1.01 -29.90
N PHE A 456 -3.21 -0.63 -28.78
CA PHE A 456 -1.84 -1.02 -28.47
C PHE A 456 -1.82 -2.46 -27.92
N GLY A 457 -0.94 -3.29 -28.46
CA GLY A 457 -0.79 -4.70 -28.10
C GLY A 457 0.43 -4.97 -27.24
N TYR A 458 0.39 -6.06 -26.50
CA TYR A 458 1.57 -6.61 -25.84
C TYR A 458 2.63 -6.97 -26.90
N VAL A 459 3.89 -6.81 -26.55
CA VAL A 459 5.00 -7.01 -27.49
C VAL A 459 5.82 -8.23 -27.09
N THR A 460 5.98 -9.16 -28.02
CA THR A 460 6.88 -10.31 -27.86
C THR A 460 8.31 -9.95 -28.22
N HIS A 461 9.28 -10.60 -27.58
CA HIS A 461 10.70 -10.35 -27.76
C HIS A 461 11.48 -11.65 -27.99
N ASP A 462 12.65 -11.55 -28.59
CA ASP A 462 13.62 -12.64 -28.60
C ASP A 462 14.51 -12.66 -27.36
N ALA A 463 15.44 -13.61 -27.33
CA ALA A 463 16.38 -13.78 -26.21
C ALA A 463 17.33 -12.57 -26.01
N SER A 464 17.53 -11.73 -27.03
CA SER A 464 18.31 -10.49 -26.94
C SER A 464 17.49 -9.32 -26.37
N GLY A 465 16.17 -9.50 -26.25
CA GLY A 465 15.23 -8.45 -25.81
C GLY A 465 14.80 -7.54 -26.98
N ASP A 466 15.03 -7.94 -28.23
CA ASP A 466 14.54 -7.20 -29.38
C ASP A 466 13.10 -7.52 -29.67
N ALA A 467 12.29 -6.48 -29.93
CA ALA A 467 10.86 -6.62 -30.22
C ALA A 467 10.65 -7.40 -31.53
N LYS A 468 9.71 -8.34 -31.52
CA LYS A 468 9.36 -9.18 -32.66
C LYS A 468 8.00 -8.89 -33.27
N ALA A 469 6.94 -8.99 -32.46
CA ALA A 469 5.57 -8.87 -32.93
C ALA A 469 4.61 -8.52 -31.80
N ILE A 470 3.40 -8.16 -32.18
CA ILE A 470 2.26 -8.07 -31.26
C ILE A 470 1.90 -9.47 -30.76
N PHE A 471 1.64 -9.59 -29.46
CA PHE A 471 1.17 -10.83 -28.84
C PHE A 471 -0.29 -11.07 -29.25
N ARG A 472 -0.53 -12.18 -29.93
CA ARG A 472 -1.82 -12.51 -30.53
C ARG A 472 -2.55 -13.60 -29.75
N TYR A 473 -3.88 -13.52 -29.76
CA TYR A 473 -4.73 -14.59 -29.28
C TYR A 473 -4.78 -15.77 -30.28
N LYS A 474 -5.47 -16.85 -29.95
CA LYS A 474 -5.54 -18.09 -30.76
C LYS A 474 -6.06 -17.87 -32.18
N ASP A 475 -6.98 -16.92 -32.36
CA ASP A 475 -7.57 -16.54 -33.65
C ASP A 475 -6.77 -15.44 -34.40
N GLN A 476 -5.57 -15.12 -33.94
CA GLN A 476 -4.70 -14.08 -34.45
C GLN A 476 -5.16 -12.64 -34.15
N SER A 477 -6.24 -12.44 -33.41
CA SER A 477 -6.64 -11.12 -32.95
C SER A 477 -5.61 -10.55 -31.94
N ASN A 478 -5.56 -9.23 -31.79
CA ASN A 478 -4.76 -8.57 -30.76
C ASN A 478 -5.23 -9.06 -29.37
N PHE A 479 -4.31 -9.64 -28.60
CA PHE A 479 -4.64 -10.16 -27.26
C PHE A 479 -4.76 -9.07 -26.19
N ASN A 480 -4.76 -7.79 -26.59
CA ASN A 480 -4.88 -6.64 -25.68
C ASN A 480 -6.01 -5.68 -26.10
N LYS A 481 -7.10 -6.19 -26.64
CA LYS A 481 -8.33 -5.41 -26.86
C LYS A 481 -8.99 -5.15 -25.52
N GLY A 482 -8.70 -4.01 -24.92
CA GLY A 482 -9.19 -3.64 -23.58
C GLY A 482 -8.51 -2.39 -23.05
N LEU A 483 -8.76 -2.06 -21.79
CA LEU A 483 -8.27 -0.81 -21.18
C LEU A 483 -6.74 -0.72 -21.11
N ASP A 484 -6.01 -1.84 -21.02
CA ASP A 484 -4.55 -1.81 -21.12
C ASP A 484 -4.08 -1.28 -22.48
N GLY A 485 -4.72 -1.74 -23.56
CA GLY A 485 -4.43 -1.27 -24.93
C GLY A 485 -4.79 0.19 -25.19
N VAL A 486 -5.54 0.84 -24.27
CA VAL A 486 -5.92 2.25 -24.33
C VAL A 486 -4.98 3.14 -23.49
N THR A 487 -4.20 2.56 -22.58
CA THR A 487 -3.38 3.32 -21.61
C THR A 487 -2.40 4.35 -22.23
N PRO A 488 -1.90 4.23 -23.48
CA PRO A 488 -1.12 5.28 -24.12
C PRO A 488 -1.84 6.63 -24.28
N LEU A 489 -3.18 6.67 -24.23
CA LEU A 489 -3.92 7.93 -24.10
C LEU A 489 -3.54 8.68 -22.82
N ALA A 490 -3.48 7.96 -21.69
CA ALA A 490 -3.07 8.54 -20.39
C ALA A 490 -1.61 9.01 -20.39
N ALA A 491 -0.77 8.36 -21.19
CA ALA A 491 0.61 8.79 -21.43
C ALA A 491 0.69 10.05 -22.32
N GLY A 492 -0.35 10.35 -23.08
CA GLY A 492 -0.43 11.51 -23.98
C GLY A 492 0.56 11.42 -25.13
N ILE A 493 0.62 10.26 -25.80
CA ILE A 493 1.54 9.98 -26.91
C ILE A 493 0.84 9.61 -28.23
N CYS A 494 -0.46 9.41 -28.17
CA CYS A 494 -1.23 9.00 -29.34
C CYS A 494 -1.29 10.10 -30.41
N THR A 495 -1.23 9.70 -31.69
CA THR A 495 -1.52 10.60 -32.79
C THR A 495 -3.01 10.96 -32.84
N PRO A 496 -3.43 12.03 -33.53
CA PRO A 496 -4.86 12.36 -33.66
C PRO A 496 -5.69 11.18 -34.17
N GLU A 497 -5.20 10.44 -35.16
CA GLU A 497 -5.87 9.25 -35.72
C GLU A 497 -5.99 8.11 -34.69
N GLN A 498 -4.95 7.89 -33.89
CA GLN A 498 -4.98 6.92 -32.81
C GLN A 498 -5.96 7.35 -31.70
N VAL A 499 -5.98 8.65 -31.35
CA VAL A 499 -6.96 9.20 -30.40
C VAL A 499 -8.37 8.93 -30.87
N ASP A 500 -8.69 9.25 -32.12
CA ASP A 500 -10.04 9.07 -32.67
C ASP A 500 -10.46 7.59 -32.68
N ARG A 501 -9.56 6.67 -33.02
CA ARG A 501 -9.83 5.23 -32.97
C ARG A 501 -10.05 4.73 -31.55
N LEU A 502 -9.16 5.08 -30.62
CA LEU A 502 -9.27 4.65 -29.21
C LEU A 502 -10.50 5.24 -28.53
N VAL A 503 -10.84 6.50 -28.79
CA VAL A 503 -12.08 7.10 -28.29
C VAL A 503 -13.30 6.40 -28.92
N GLY A 504 -13.26 6.05 -30.19
CA GLY A 504 -14.28 5.24 -30.85
C GLY A 504 -14.52 3.92 -30.12
N HIS A 505 -13.47 3.17 -29.77
CA HIS A 505 -13.56 1.93 -28.98
C HIS A 505 -14.12 2.17 -27.58
N LEU A 506 -13.67 3.23 -26.90
CA LEU A 506 -14.10 3.56 -25.53
C LEU A 506 -15.62 3.79 -25.45
N PHE A 507 -16.21 4.44 -26.44
CA PHE A 507 -17.64 4.82 -26.39
C PHE A 507 -18.54 3.98 -27.31
N SER A 508 -18.02 2.92 -27.89
CA SER A 508 -18.80 1.93 -28.64
C SER A 508 -19.50 0.94 -27.71
N PRO A 509 -20.85 0.85 -27.73
CA PRO A 509 -21.58 -0.13 -26.91
C PRO A 509 -21.37 -1.59 -27.36
N LYS A 510 -20.71 -1.82 -28.49
CA LYS A 510 -20.29 -3.15 -28.95
C LYS A 510 -18.88 -3.52 -28.49
N GLU A 511 -18.15 -2.56 -27.93
CA GLU A 511 -16.75 -2.71 -27.56
C GLU A 511 -16.57 -2.41 -26.06
N LEU A 512 -16.10 -1.23 -25.67
CA LEU A 512 -15.78 -0.96 -24.27
C LEU A 512 -16.91 -0.34 -23.46
N TRP A 513 -17.88 0.33 -24.08
CA TRP A 513 -18.92 1.04 -23.35
C TRP A 513 -20.04 0.11 -22.88
N THR A 514 -20.33 0.11 -21.58
CA THR A 514 -21.46 -0.58 -20.98
C THR A 514 -22.42 0.38 -20.28
N SER A 515 -23.54 -0.09 -19.79
CA SER A 515 -24.48 0.72 -18.97
C SER A 515 -23.88 1.21 -17.64
N SER A 516 -22.76 0.63 -17.20
CA SER A 516 -22.07 0.98 -15.94
C SER A 516 -20.74 1.71 -16.15
N GLY A 517 -20.34 1.93 -17.39
CA GLY A 517 -19.07 2.56 -17.77
C GLY A 517 -18.21 1.65 -18.65
N LEU A 518 -16.90 1.84 -18.63
CA LEU A 518 -15.96 1.10 -19.50
C LEU A 518 -15.66 -0.29 -18.93
N SER A 519 -15.92 -1.33 -19.70
CA SER A 519 -15.45 -2.70 -19.38
C SER A 519 -13.92 -2.78 -19.48
N THR A 520 -13.32 -3.67 -18.71
CA THR A 520 -11.87 -3.90 -18.76
C THR A 520 -11.39 -4.51 -20.07
N VAL A 521 -12.22 -5.34 -20.68
CA VAL A 521 -11.97 -6.00 -21.96
C VAL A 521 -13.06 -5.61 -22.94
N ASP A 522 -12.69 -5.45 -24.19
CA ASP A 522 -13.60 -5.20 -25.31
C ASP A 522 -14.60 -6.35 -25.46
N GLN A 523 -15.90 -6.05 -25.44
CA GLN A 523 -16.98 -7.02 -25.51
C GLN A 523 -16.97 -7.82 -26.81
N SER A 524 -16.32 -7.30 -27.88
CA SER A 524 -16.14 -8.02 -29.14
C SER A 524 -14.95 -8.98 -29.13
N ALA A 525 -14.10 -8.94 -28.10
CA ALA A 525 -12.93 -9.81 -28.02
C ALA A 525 -13.33 -11.25 -27.67
N PRO A 526 -12.72 -12.28 -28.30
CA PRO A 526 -13.06 -13.68 -28.06
C PRO A 526 -12.77 -14.20 -26.65
N TYR A 527 -12.06 -13.41 -25.84
CA TYR A 527 -11.70 -13.69 -24.46
C TYR A 527 -12.45 -12.81 -23.44
N TYR A 528 -13.45 -12.04 -23.88
CA TYR A 528 -14.33 -11.28 -23.00
C TYR A 528 -15.25 -12.19 -22.18
N GLN A 529 -15.50 -11.84 -20.92
CA GLN A 529 -16.45 -12.52 -20.05
C GLN A 529 -17.32 -11.47 -19.33
N ALA A 530 -18.60 -11.44 -19.63
CA ALA A 530 -19.53 -10.42 -19.14
C ALA A 530 -19.65 -10.38 -17.60
N ASP A 531 -19.55 -11.52 -16.94
CA ASP A 531 -19.56 -11.71 -15.48
C ASP A 531 -18.16 -11.97 -14.90
N GLY A 532 -17.13 -11.65 -15.68
CA GLY A 532 -15.75 -11.84 -15.30
C GLY A 532 -15.27 -10.80 -14.28
N TYR A 533 -14.13 -11.06 -13.64
CA TYR A 533 -13.49 -10.16 -12.68
C TYR A 533 -12.76 -9.02 -13.44
N TRP A 534 -11.48 -9.17 -13.77
CA TRP A 534 -10.73 -8.21 -14.60
C TRP A 534 -10.73 -8.57 -16.10
N ASN A 535 -11.50 -9.52 -16.50
CA ASN A 535 -11.65 -9.95 -17.89
C ASN A 535 -12.99 -9.55 -18.52
N GLY A 536 -13.70 -8.59 -17.90
CA GLY A 536 -14.93 -8.04 -18.45
C GLY A 536 -15.62 -6.99 -17.58
N ALA A 537 -15.53 -7.06 -16.26
CA ALA A 537 -16.23 -6.13 -15.36
C ALA A 537 -15.75 -4.68 -15.49
N VAL A 538 -16.60 -3.75 -15.02
CA VAL A 538 -16.30 -2.31 -14.91
C VAL A 538 -15.62 -2.03 -13.58
N TRP A 539 -14.48 -1.33 -13.62
CA TRP A 539 -13.70 -0.97 -12.44
C TRP A 539 -13.46 0.54 -12.38
N PHE A 540 -13.93 1.21 -11.35
CA PHE A 540 -13.86 2.66 -11.22
C PHE A 540 -12.44 3.25 -11.19
N PRO A 541 -11.40 2.63 -10.65
CA PRO A 541 -10.05 3.16 -10.75
C PRO A 541 -9.61 3.45 -12.18
N HIS A 542 -9.92 2.58 -13.12
CA HIS A 542 -9.59 2.79 -14.54
C HIS A 542 -10.49 3.81 -15.22
N GLN A 543 -11.76 3.92 -14.79
CA GLN A 543 -12.64 5.01 -15.25
C GLN A 543 -12.01 6.36 -14.93
N TRP A 544 -11.47 6.54 -13.73
CA TRP A 544 -10.80 7.78 -13.32
C TRP A 544 -9.57 8.09 -14.19
N VAL A 545 -8.73 7.09 -14.48
CA VAL A 545 -7.53 7.29 -15.32
C VAL A 545 -7.90 7.69 -16.75
N ILE A 546 -8.90 7.05 -17.34
CA ILE A 546 -9.36 7.36 -18.70
C ILE A 546 -10.07 8.73 -18.72
N TRP A 547 -10.89 9.03 -17.73
CA TRP A 547 -11.50 10.35 -17.54
C TRP A 547 -10.43 11.45 -17.51
N LYS A 548 -9.37 11.28 -16.73
CA LYS A 548 -8.25 12.22 -16.65
C LYS A 548 -7.52 12.37 -17.99
N ALA A 549 -7.29 11.25 -18.67
CA ALA A 549 -6.66 11.25 -19.99
C ALA A 549 -7.49 12.02 -21.03
N LEU A 550 -8.81 11.84 -21.03
CA LEU A 550 -9.72 12.53 -21.94
C LEU A 550 -9.74 14.05 -21.68
N LEU A 551 -9.70 14.49 -20.42
CA LEU A 551 -9.54 15.90 -20.09
C LEU A 551 -8.21 16.46 -20.61
N ASP A 552 -7.12 15.73 -20.45
CA ASP A 552 -5.78 16.16 -20.87
C ASP A 552 -5.68 16.34 -22.42
N ILE A 553 -6.49 15.64 -23.20
CA ILE A 553 -6.54 15.73 -24.67
C ILE A 553 -7.73 16.56 -25.19
N GLY A 554 -8.46 17.24 -24.30
CA GLY A 554 -9.55 18.15 -24.67
C GLY A 554 -10.87 17.48 -25.07
N LYS A 555 -11.07 16.19 -24.75
CA LYS A 555 -12.31 15.42 -24.99
C LYS A 555 -13.27 15.55 -23.78
N GLY A 556 -13.67 16.79 -23.45
CA GLY A 556 -14.44 17.09 -22.24
C GLY A 556 -15.82 16.46 -22.17
N GLU A 557 -16.54 16.32 -23.28
CA GLU A 557 -17.85 15.66 -23.32
C GLU A 557 -17.76 14.18 -22.98
N GLN A 558 -16.77 13.48 -23.53
CA GLN A 558 -16.51 12.09 -23.28
C GLN A 558 -16.06 11.86 -21.80
N ALA A 559 -15.21 12.75 -21.30
CA ALA A 559 -14.83 12.74 -19.89
C ALA A 559 -16.06 12.94 -18.97
N TYR A 560 -16.93 13.89 -19.31
CA TYR A 560 -18.18 14.12 -18.57
C TYR A 560 -19.08 12.90 -18.57
N GLN A 561 -19.22 12.20 -19.70
CA GLN A 561 -20.03 10.98 -19.80
C GLN A 561 -19.53 9.87 -18.86
N ILE A 562 -18.20 9.65 -18.78
CA ILE A 562 -17.62 8.69 -17.82
C ILE A 562 -17.93 9.11 -16.39
N ALA A 563 -17.67 10.37 -16.03
CA ALA A 563 -17.89 10.87 -14.68
C ALA A 563 -19.36 10.76 -14.27
N GLN A 564 -20.26 11.20 -15.15
CA GLN A 564 -21.71 11.17 -14.92
C GLN A 564 -22.19 9.72 -14.69
N THR A 565 -21.76 8.78 -15.54
CA THR A 565 -22.16 7.36 -15.42
C THR A 565 -21.65 6.77 -14.10
N ALA A 566 -20.40 7.03 -13.72
CA ALA A 566 -19.83 6.53 -12.48
C ALA A 566 -20.53 7.10 -11.23
N LEU A 567 -20.79 8.41 -11.23
CA LEU A 567 -21.46 9.09 -10.12
C LEU A 567 -22.93 8.66 -9.97
N ASP A 568 -23.66 8.52 -11.09
CA ASP A 568 -25.06 8.07 -11.05
C ASP A 568 -25.16 6.61 -10.57
N LYS A 569 -24.21 5.75 -10.93
CA LYS A 569 -24.16 4.37 -10.41
C LYS A 569 -23.86 4.34 -8.91
N TRP A 570 -22.95 5.18 -8.45
CA TRP A 570 -22.65 5.28 -7.01
C TRP A 570 -23.85 5.85 -6.24
N GLU A 571 -24.53 6.87 -6.77
CA GLU A 571 -25.73 7.41 -6.14
C GLU A 571 -26.85 6.38 -6.06
N GLN A 572 -27.06 5.58 -7.12
CA GLN A 572 -28.01 4.47 -7.10
C GLN A 572 -27.70 3.49 -5.98
N GLU A 573 -26.44 3.05 -5.84
CA GLU A 573 -26.01 2.18 -4.74
C GLU A 573 -26.28 2.79 -3.37
N CYS A 574 -26.01 4.09 -3.18
CA CYS A 574 -26.25 4.77 -1.93
C CYS A 574 -27.73 4.85 -1.53
N GLN A 575 -28.66 4.77 -2.50
CA GLN A 575 -30.10 4.79 -2.25
C GLN A 575 -30.70 3.40 -2.03
N GLU A 576 -30.10 2.36 -2.61
CA GLU A 576 -30.61 0.98 -2.57
C GLU A 576 -29.98 0.16 -1.41
N SER A 577 -28.84 0.58 -0.86
CA SER A 577 -28.11 -0.08 0.25
C SER A 577 -28.46 0.53 1.59
#